data_c0f0cbf5a3d104c89cf214b8dafc5b7a
#
_entry.id   c0f0cbf5a3d104c89cf214b8dafc5b7a
#
_cell.length_a   1.000
_cell.length_b   1.000
_cell.length_c   1.000
_cell.angle_alpha   90.00
_cell.angle_beta   90.00
_cell.angle_gamma   90.00
#
_symmetry.space_group_name_H-M   'P 1'
#
loop_
_entity.id
_entity.type
_entity.pdbx_description
1 polymer ?
#
loop_
_entity_poly.entity_id
_entity_poly.type
_entity_poly.pdbx_seq_one_letter_code
_entity_poly.pdbx_strand_id
1 'polypeptide(L)'
;MRAVKIILATVAGLVGVACSSYDHTCFVDVADLPLKTDREPGQDWASSPLRSHAMYVLYGAESARERRDRIGDYYFVRWYDAEPTKPVRVLMRYTQAATGADELRVEHTMTQPREAAGTRTERFFFSGEERRKKGDILTWKMELHVDGKLVDTRQSFLWE
;
A
#
# COMPACT_ATOMS: atom_id res chain seq x y z
N MET A 1 20.06 -49.66 49.12
CA MET A 1 19.55 -49.36 47.76
C MET A 1 18.87 -48.00 47.81
N ARG A 2 19.51 -46.98 47.23
CA ARG A 2 18.97 -45.60 47.19
C ARG A 2 18.38 -45.35 45.80
N ALA A 3 17.07 -45.11 45.72
CA ALA A 3 16.36 -44.76 44.49
C ALA A 3 16.61 -43.28 44.11
N VAL A 4 17.23 -43.05 42.96
CA VAL A 4 17.40 -41.72 42.38
C VAL A 4 16.13 -41.38 41.61
N LYS A 5 15.41 -40.35 42.05
CA LYS A 5 14.29 -39.77 41.34
C LYS A 5 14.82 -38.76 40.31
N ILE A 6 14.70 -39.10 39.03
CA ILE A 6 14.97 -38.19 37.94
C ILE A 6 13.74 -37.32 37.72
N ILE A 7 13.87 -36.03 38.00
CA ILE A 7 12.84 -35.04 37.70
C ILE A 7 13.11 -34.55 36.28
N LEU A 8 12.22 -34.92 35.36
CA LEU A 8 12.21 -34.42 33.98
C LEU A 8 11.49 -33.05 33.98
N ALA A 9 12.25 -31.97 33.92
CA ALA A 9 11.69 -30.64 33.74
C ALA A 9 11.40 -30.37 32.24
N THR A 10 10.14 -30.42 31.86
CA THR A 10 9.67 -30.06 30.53
C THR A 10 9.62 -28.52 30.46
N VAL A 11 10.60 -27.94 29.77
CA VAL A 11 10.57 -26.52 29.40
C VAL A 11 9.64 -26.38 28.21
N ALA A 12 8.38 -25.95 28.45
CA ALA A 12 7.47 -25.54 27.42
C ALA A 12 7.90 -24.16 26.92
N GLY A 13 8.64 -24.11 25.81
CA GLY A 13 8.98 -22.88 25.13
C GLY A 13 7.70 -22.23 24.56
N LEU A 14 7.20 -21.19 25.19
CA LEU A 14 6.22 -20.28 24.61
C LEU A 14 6.89 -19.54 23.45
N VAL A 15 6.68 -20.02 22.23
CA VAL A 15 6.94 -19.25 21.02
C VAL A 15 5.84 -18.19 20.95
N GLY A 16 6.11 -17.04 21.52
CA GLY A 16 5.27 -15.87 21.35
C GLY A 16 5.30 -15.44 19.89
N VAL A 17 4.27 -15.79 19.14
CA VAL A 17 3.99 -15.15 17.86
C VAL A 17 3.66 -13.69 18.20
N ALA A 18 4.62 -12.80 17.99
CA ALA A 18 4.39 -11.37 18.04
C ALA A 18 3.49 -10.99 16.86
N CYS A 19 2.16 -11.16 17.02
CA CYS A 19 1.21 -10.47 16.20
C CYS A 19 1.39 -8.98 16.51
N SER A 20 1.90 -8.19 15.58
CA SER A 20 1.80 -6.74 15.66
C SER A 20 0.32 -6.39 15.55
N SER A 21 -0.37 -6.33 16.67
CA SER A 21 -1.76 -5.89 16.74
C SER A 21 -1.75 -4.37 16.72
N TYR A 22 -2.30 -3.80 15.65
CA TYR A 22 -2.60 -2.37 15.62
C TYR A 22 -3.85 -2.14 16.48
N ASP A 23 -3.81 -1.21 17.40
CA ASP A 23 -4.89 -0.85 18.34
C ASP A 23 -5.75 0.30 17.81
N HIS A 24 -5.34 0.95 16.74
CA HIS A 24 -6.06 2.05 16.09
C HIS A 24 -5.95 1.96 14.57
N THR A 25 -6.85 2.65 13.87
CA THR A 25 -6.82 2.73 12.41
C THR A 25 -5.64 3.59 11.96
N CYS A 26 -4.75 3.01 11.14
CA CYS A 26 -3.52 3.65 10.68
C CYS A 26 -3.03 3.07 9.35
N PHE A 27 -2.14 3.79 8.67
CA PHE A 27 -1.41 3.24 7.55
C PHE A 27 -0.39 2.19 8.01
N VAL A 28 -0.43 1.04 7.39
CA VAL A 28 0.57 -0.02 7.56
C VAL A 28 1.75 0.22 6.63
N ASP A 29 1.45 0.50 5.36
CA ASP A 29 2.45 0.68 4.31
C ASP A 29 1.88 1.47 3.12
N VAL A 30 2.71 2.27 2.48
CA VAL A 30 2.42 2.92 1.20
C VAL A 30 3.59 2.66 0.27
N ALA A 31 3.38 1.77 -0.70
CA ALA A 31 4.36 1.47 -1.72
C ALA A 31 4.03 2.26 -3.00
N ASP A 32 4.97 3.07 -3.45
CA ASP A 32 4.92 3.75 -4.74
C ASP A 32 5.76 3.01 -5.78
N LEU A 33 5.16 2.77 -6.94
CA LEU A 33 5.79 2.12 -8.07
C LEU A 33 5.69 3.01 -9.31
N PRO A 34 6.73 3.76 -9.64
CA PRO A 34 6.82 4.45 -10.93
C PRO A 34 7.21 3.43 -12.04
N LEU A 35 6.21 2.79 -12.66
CA LEU A 35 6.44 1.88 -13.76
C LEU A 35 6.78 2.68 -15.03
N LYS A 36 8.07 2.79 -15.36
CA LYS A 36 8.59 3.60 -16.48
C LYS A 36 8.84 2.80 -17.77
N THR A 37 8.68 1.49 -17.72
CA THR A 37 8.95 0.60 -18.87
C THR A 37 7.85 -0.44 -19.01
N ASP A 38 7.57 -0.82 -20.26
CA ASP A 38 6.66 -1.90 -20.63
C ASP A 38 7.30 -3.30 -20.56
N ARG A 39 8.59 -3.37 -20.14
CA ARG A 39 9.29 -4.63 -19.98
C ARG A 39 9.01 -5.23 -18.61
N GLU A 40 8.94 -6.55 -18.57
CA GLU A 40 8.89 -7.25 -17.28
C GLU A 40 10.14 -6.94 -16.45
N PRO A 41 9.98 -6.79 -15.14
CA PRO A 41 11.12 -6.58 -14.25
C PRO A 41 12.15 -7.69 -14.43
N GLY A 42 13.38 -7.33 -14.78
CA GLY A 42 14.49 -8.27 -14.93
C GLY A 42 14.94 -8.88 -13.61
N GLN A 43 15.99 -9.68 -13.66
CA GLN A 43 16.57 -10.31 -12.46
C GLN A 43 17.09 -9.30 -11.44
N ASP A 44 17.44 -8.09 -11.87
CA ASP A 44 17.89 -7.00 -10.99
C ASP A 44 16.85 -6.60 -9.94
N TRP A 45 15.58 -6.88 -10.21
CA TRP A 45 14.45 -6.66 -9.30
C TRP A 45 14.10 -7.90 -8.48
N ALA A 46 14.87 -8.98 -8.57
CA ALA A 46 14.50 -10.29 -8.03
C ALA A 46 14.18 -10.27 -6.54
N SER A 47 14.81 -9.39 -5.76
CA SER A 47 14.63 -9.24 -4.32
C SER A 47 13.78 -8.02 -3.91
N SER A 48 13.27 -7.25 -4.86
CA SER A 48 12.49 -6.04 -4.58
C SER A 48 11.01 -6.37 -4.35
N PRO A 49 10.39 -5.86 -3.28
CA PRO A 49 8.93 -5.93 -3.10
C PRO A 49 8.16 -5.30 -4.27
N LEU A 50 8.77 -4.33 -4.96
CA LEU A 50 8.20 -3.66 -6.13
C LEU A 50 8.05 -4.59 -7.33
N ARG A 51 8.85 -5.68 -7.40
CA ARG A 51 8.72 -6.65 -8.49
C ARG A 51 7.33 -7.30 -8.54
N SER A 52 6.81 -7.74 -7.42
CA SER A 52 5.48 -8.36 -7.35
C SER A 52 4.38 -7.37 -7.77
N HIS A 53 4.51 -6.09 -7.40
CA HIS A 53 3.59 -5.05 -7.84
C HIS A 53 3.71 -4.78 -9.35
N ALA A 54 4.92 -4.70 -9.90
CA ALA A 54 5.13 -4.52 -11.33
C ALA A 54 4.60 -5.71 -12.15
N MET A 55 4.84 -6.94 -11.69
CA MET A 55 4.29 -8.15 -12.30
C MET A 55 2.75 -8.14 -12.26
N TYR A 56 2.17 -7.72 -11.14
CA TYR A 56 0.72 -7.57 -11.01
C TYR A 56 0.15 -6.56 -12.01
N VAL A 57 0.80 -5.40 -12.16
CA VAL A 57 0.37 -4.34 -13.08
C VAL A 57 0.45 -4.80 -14.54
N LEU A 58 1.51 -5.53 -14.91
CA LEU A 58 1.72 -6.00 -16.29
C LEU A 58 0.96 -7.31 -16.59
N TYR A 59 0.43 -7.98 -15.57
CA TYR A 59 -0.25 -9.27 -15.75
C TYR A 59 -1.43 -9.16 -16.70
N GLY A 60 -1.49 -10.08 -17.69
CA GLY A 60 -2.56 -10.14 -18.69
C GLY A 60 -2.47 -9.07 -19.79
N ALA A 61 -1.37 -8.29 -19.88
CA ALA A 61 -1.10 -7.44 -21.03
C ALA A 61 -0.47 -8.28 -22.15
N GLU A 62 -1.26 -8.63 -23.17
CA GLU A 62 -0.85 -9.52 -24.25
C GLU A 62 -0.11 -8.78 -25.37
N SER A 63 -0.48 -7.51 -25.62
CA SER A 63 0.11 -6.69 -26.68
C SER A 63 1.10 -5.66 -26.15
N ALA A 64 2.05 -5.27 -27.01
CA ALA A 64 2.98 -4.16 -26.72
C ALA A 64 2.23 -2.83 -26.48
N ARG A 65 1.06 -2.65 -27.09
CA ARG A 65 0.21 -1.47 -26.86
C ARG A 65 -0.36 -1.47 -25.45
N GLU A 66 -0.96 -2.59 -25.03
CA GLU A 66 -1.50 -2.73 -23.67
C GLU A 66 -0.43 -2.54 -22.60
N ARG A 67 0.77 -3.10 -22.80
CA ARG A 67 1.88 -2.88 -21.88
C ARG A 67 2.26 -1.40 -21.78
N ARG A 68 2.37 -0.70 -22.90
CA ARG A 68 2.65 0.74 -22.91
C ARG A 68 1.54 1.56 -22.25
N ASP A 69 0.29 1.15 -22.39
CA ASP A 69 -0.83 1.83 -21.75
C ASP A 69 -0.86 1.61 -20.22
N ARG A 70 -0.12 0.62 -19.74
CA ARG A 70 0.08 0.38 -18.29
C ARG A 70 1.31 1.07 -17.71
N ILE A 71 2.11 1.78 -18.51
CA ILE A 71 3.17 2.64 -17.98
C ILE A 71 2.53 3.77 -17.17
N GLY A 72 3.01 3.97 -15.93
CA GLY A 72 2.41 4.95 -15.03
C GLY A 72 2.94 4.92 -13.61
N ASP A 73 2.28 5.67 -12.76
CA ASP A 73 2.56 5.76 -11.33
C ASP A 73 1.47 5.01 -10.56
N TYR A 74 1.86 4.05 -9.73
CA TYR A 74 0.98 3.14 -9.00
C TYR A 74 1.26 3.23 -7.51
N TYR A 75 0.21 3.40 -6.70
CA TYR A 75 0.30 3.47 -5.26
C TYR A 75 -0.51 2.34 -4.65
N PHE A 76 0.15 1.49 -3.87
CA PHE A 76 -0.45 0.39 -3.12
C PHE A 76 -0.45 0.78 -1.65
N VAL A 77 -1.63 1.08 -1.15
CA VAL A 77 -1.84 1.62 0.19
C VAL A 77 -2.44 0.54 1.06
N ARG A 78 -1.68 0.03 2.03
CA ARG A 78 -2.18 -0.87 3.06
C ARG A 78 -2.45 -0.09 4.34
N TRP A 79 -3.60 -0.30 4.92
CA TRP A 79 -3.99 0.32 6.17
C TRP A 79 -4.76 -0.65 7.06
N TYR A 80 -4.66 -0.47 8.36
CA TYR A 80 -5.39 -1.26 9.34
C TYR A 80 -6.68 -0.55 9.72
N ASP A 81 -7.78 -1.29 9.72
CA ASP A 81 -9.11 -0.85 10.06
C ASP A 81 -9.47 -1.37 11.45
N ALA A 82 -9.36 -0.54 12.46
CA ALA A 82 -9.75 -0.90 13.83
C ALA A 82 -11.25 -0.70 14.10
N GLU A 83 -11.92 0.15 13.29
CA GLU A 83 -13.30 0.58 13.50
C GLU A 83 -14.18 0.31 12.27
N PRO A 84 -14.47 -0.98 11.96
CA PRO A 84 -15.10 -1.37 10.71
C PRO A 84 -16.53 -0.86 10.51
N THR A 85 -17.17 -0.37 11.57
CA THR A 85 -18.52 0.21 11.50
C THR A 85 -18.53 1.69 11.08
N LYS A 86 -17.39 2.38 11.18
CA LYS A 86 -17.27 3.80 10.84
C LYS A 86 -16.92 4.01 9.37
N PRO A 87 -17.41 5.07 8.73
CA PRO A 87 -17.00 5.42 7.38
C PRO A 87 -15.51 5.79 7.34
N VAL A 88 -14.83 5.33 6.30
CA VAL A 88 -13.41 5.60 6.07
C VAL A 88 -13.21 6.24 4.71
N ARG A 89 -12.29 7.20 4.63
CA ARG A 89 -11.83 7.81 3.39
C ARG A 89 -10.32 7.79 3.34
N VAL A 90 -9.78 7.26 2.25
CA VAL A 90 -8.37 7.37 1.90
C VAL A 90 -8.26 8.41 0.80
N LEU A 91 -7.60 9.53 1.09
CA LEU A 91 -7.43 10.66 0.18
C LEU A 91 -5.95 10.75 -0.23
N MET A 92 -5.70 10.80 -1.52
CA MET A 92 -4.40 11.14 -2.09
C MET A 92 -4.43 12.55 -2.64
N ARG A 93 -3.55 13.40 -2.14
CA ARG A 93 -3.22 14.72 -2.69
C ARG A 93 -1.90 14.60 -3.43
N TYR A 94 -1.76 15.22 -4.60
CA TYR A 94 -0.55 15.06 -5.42
C TYR A 94 -0.36 16.23 -6.37
N THR A 95 0.88 16.40 -6.83
CA THR A 95 1.23 17.31 -7.92
C THR A 95 1.77 16.51 -9.11
N GLN A 96 1.54 17.00 -10.32
CA GLN A 96 2.04 16.38 -11.55
C GLN A 96 2.89 17.34 -12.36
N ALA A 97 3.75 16.82 -13.24
CA ALA A 97 4.67 17.62 -14.03
C ALA A 97 3.96 18.70 -14.86
N ALA A 98 2.79 18.42 -15.42
CA ALA A 98 2.01 19.38 -16.21
C ALA A 98 1.23 20.40 -15.38
N THR A 99 0.94 20.08 -14.11
CA THR A 99 0.19 20.99 -13.21
C THR A 99 1.12 21.84 -12.34
N GLY A 100 2.41 21.54 -12.32
CA GLY A 100 3.38 22.26 -11.50
C GLY A 100 3.03 22.18 -10.02
N ALA A 101 2.82 23.34 -9.40
CA ALA A 101 2.46 23.45 -7.98
C ALA A 101 0.97 23.24 -7.69
N ASP A 102 0.12 23.13 -8.71
CA ASP A 102 -1.32 22.95 -8.52
C ASP A 102 -1.58 21.54 -7.94
N GLU A 103 -2.19 21.51 -6.77
CA GLU A 103 -2.53 20.30 -6.08
C GLU A 103 -3.79 19.64 -6.67
N LEU A 104 -3.68 18.37 -6.99
CA LEU A 104 -4.77 17.51 -7.42
C LEU A 104 -5.18 16.55 -6.30
N ARG A 105 -6.41 16.00 -6.41
CA ARG A 105 -6.97 15.09 -5.39
C ARG A 105 -7.66 13.90 -6.04
N VAL A 106 -7.50 12.75 -5.43
CA VAL A 106 -8.28 11.55 -5.70
C VAL A 106 -8.60 10.87 -4.38
N GLU A 107 -9.80 10.32 -4.22
CA GLU A 107 -10.21 9.69 -2.98
C GLU A 107 -10.97 8.39 -3.19
N HIS A 108 -10.80 7.46 -2.25
CA HIS A 108 -11.62 6.27 -2.11
C HIS A 108 -12.37 6.35 -0.79
N THR A 109 -13.71 6.27 -0.85
CA THR A 109 -14.57 6.35 0.33
C THR A 109 -15.32 5.05 0.54
N MET A 110 -15.25 4.49 1.74
CA MET A 110 -15.99 3.32 2.19
C MET A 110 -17.01 3.75 3.24
N THR A 111 -18.27 3.82 2.83
CA THR A 111 -19.39 4.22 3.70
C THR A 111 -20.11 3.05 4.34
N GLN A 112 -20.03 1.86 3.71
CA GLN A 112 -20.68 0.66 4.23
C GLN A 112 -19.86 0.05 5.36
N PRO A 113 -20.51 -0.48 6.40
CA PRO A 113 -19.81 -1.24 7.44
C PRO A 113 -19.06 -2.44 6.82
N ARG A 114 -17.88 -2.71 7.32
CA ARG A 114 -17.05 -3.85 6.94
C ARG A 114 -17.25 -4.97 7.98
N GLU A 115 -17.04 -6.22 7.58
CA GLU A 115 -17.35 -7.39 8.42
C GLU A 115 -16.55 -7.43 9.73
N ALA A 116 -15.25 -7.09 9.67
CA ALA A 116 -14.36 -7.15 10.82
C ALA A 116 -13.21 -6.14 10.72
N ALA A 117 -12.58 -5.86 11.86
CA ALA A 117 -11.28 -5.18 11.90
C ALA A 117 -10.22 -5.98 11.13
N GLY A 118 -9.27 -5.30 10.52
CA GLY A 118 -8.23 -5.96 9.75
C GLY A 118 -7.53 -5.07 8.73
N THR A 119 -6.53 -5.64 8.05
CA THR A 119 -5.78 -4.93 7.02
C THR A 119 -6.58 -4.82 5.73
N ARG A 120 -6.62 -3.63 5.17
CA ARG A 120 -7.25 -3.27 3.90
C ARG A 120 -6.19 -2.80 2.91
N THR A 121 -6.52 -2.86 1.61
CA THR A 121 -5.66 -2.38 0.55
C THR A 121 -6.45 -1.51 -0.41
N GLU A 122 -5.97 -0.29 -0.62
CA GLU A 122 -6.42 0.62 -1.65
C GLU A 122 -5.35 0.78 -2.73
N ARG A 123 -5.77 1.13 -3.94
CA ARG A 123 -4.88 1.30 -5.08
C ARG A 123 -5.24 2.55 -5.83
N PHE A 124 -4.26 3.43 -5.98
CA PHE A 124 -4.36 4.59 -6.86
C PHE A 124 -3.42 4.39 -8.03
N PHE A 125 -3.88 4.64 -9.24
CA PHE A 125 -3.07 4.46 -10.43
C PHE A 125 -3.35 5.55 -11.45
N PHE A 126 -2.26 6.01 -12.05
CA PHE A 126 -2.21 7.08 -13.02
C PHE A 126 -1.44 6.58 -14.22
N SER A 127 -2.13 6.06 -15.24
CA SER A 127 -1.50 5.39 -16.38
C SER A 127 -2.17 5.80 -17.70
N GLY A 128 -1.66 5.27 -18.82
CA GLY A 128 -2.22 5.46 -20.13
C GLY A 128 -2.19 6.90 -20.61
N GLU A 129 -3.30 7.36 -21.19
CA GLU A 129 -3.38 8.67 -21.83
C GLU A 129 -3.29 9.82 -20.81
N GLU A 130 -3.90 9.67 -19.66
CA GLU A 130 -3.83 10.67 -18.60
C GLU A 130 -2.39 10.92 -18.16
N ARG A 131 -1.65 9.84 -17.91
CA ARG A 131 -0.24 9.89 -17.53
C ARG A 131 0.63 10.53 -18.64
N ARG A 132 0.36 10.20 -19.90
CA ARG A 132 1.08 10.80 -21.03
C ARG A 132 0.83 12.30 -21.17
N LYS A 133 -0.38 12.77 -20.87
CA LYS A 133 -0.75 14.19 -20.94
C LYS A 133 -0.25 15.00 -19.75
N LYS A 134 -0.36 14.44 -18.54
CA LYS A 134 -0.10 15.19 -17.31
C LYS A 134 1.32 14.97 -16.75
N GLY A 135 2.03 13.95 -17.25
CA GLY A 135 3.39 13.64 -16.81
C GLY A 135 3.44 12.87 -15.48
N ASP A 136 4.63 12.76 -14.90
CA ASP A 136 4.94 12.04 -13.66
C ASP A 136 4.26 12.70 -12.46
N ILE A 137 3.86 11.89 -11.48
CA ILE A 137 3.56 12.38 -10.12
C ILE A 137 4.90 12.84 -9.52
N LEU A 138 4.95 14.09 -9.07
CA LEU A 138 6.16 14.69 -8.50
C LEU A 138 6.19 14.56 -6.98
N THR A 139 5.05 14.90 -6.35
CA THR A 139 4.90 14.80 -4.90
C THR A 139 3.53 14.26 -4.57
N TRP A 140 3.43 13.58 -3.42
CA TRP A 140 2.16 13.05 -2.96
C TRP A 140 2.05 13.03 -1.44
N LYS A 141 0.81 13.10 -0.97
CA LYS A 141 0.43 12.91 0.43
C LYS A 141 -0.84 12.07 0.51
N MET A 142 -0.80 11.03 1.32
CA MET A 142 -1.94 10.19 1.66
C MET A 142 -2.50 10.61 3.00
N GLU A 143 -3.81 10.72 3.09
CA GLU A 143 -4.54 11.03 4.32
C GLU A 143 -5.58 9.95 4.58
N LEU A 144 -5.58 9.41 5.79
CA LEU A 144 -6.58 8.44 6.26
C LEU A 144 -7.55 9.15 7.20
N HIS A 145 -8.82 9.11 6.85
CA HIS A 145 -9.88 9.74 7.64
C HIS A 145 -10.86 8.66 8.11
N VAL A 146 -11.23 8.70 9.39
CA VAL A 146 -12.29 7.88 9.99
C VAL A 146 -13.37 8.81 10.53
N ASP A 147 -14.60 8.58 10.13
CA ASP A 147 -15.75 9.43 10.52
C ASP A 147 -15.48 10.93 10.29
N GLY A 148 -14.85 11.26 9.16
CA GLY A 148 -14.48 12.61 8.76
C GLY A 148 -13.25 13.20 9.47
N LYS A 149 -12.66 12.52 10.45
CA LYS A 149 -11.47 12.97 11.18
C LYS A 149 -10.20 12.37 10.59
N LEU A 150 -9.18 13.20 10.38
CA LEU A 150 -7.86 12.76 9.98
C LEU A 150 -7.23 11.95 11.13
N VAL A 151 -6.83 10.70 10.84
CA VAL A 151 -6.24 9.79 11.84
C VAL A 151 -4.78 9.44 11.54
N ASP A 152 -4.38 9.42 10.25
CA ASP A 152 -2.98 9.16 9.89
C ASP A 152 -2.63 9.80 8.54
N THR A 153 -1.32 10.04 8.31
CA THR A 153 -0.78 10.58 7.07
C THR A 153 0.50 9.88 6.66
N ARG A 154 0.72 9.76 5.35
CA ARG A 154 1.99 9.39 4.73
C ARG A 154 2.26 10.32 3.56
N GLN A 155 3.52 10.67 3.32
CA GLN A 155 3.86 11.58 2.24
C GLN A 155 5.22 11.26 1.62
N SER A 156 5.41 11.70 0.38
CA SER A 156 6.71 11.68 -0.29
C SER A 156 7.67 12.65 0.38
N PHE A 157 8.96 12.40 0.23
CA PHE A 157 10.02 13.25 0.80
C PHE A 157 9.94 14.72 0.36
N LEU A 158 9.46 14.95 -0.88
CA LEU A 158 9.37 16.31 -1.46
C LEU A 158 8.05 17.01 -1.19
N TRP A 159 7.15 16.41 -0.43
CA TRP A 159 5.90 17.08 -0.03
C TRP A 159 6.18 18.05 1.12
N GLU A 160 6.02 19.34 0.89
CA GLU A 160 6.12 20.41 1.88
C GLU A 160 4.74 20.86 2.40
#